data_3c65aeac7f09d08b41b76072f3e15275
#
_entry.id   3c65aeac7f09d08b41b76072f3e15275
#
_cell.length_a   1.000
_cell.length_b   1.000
_cell.length_c   1.000
_cell.angle_alpha   90.00
_cell.angle_beta   90.00
_cell.angle_gamma   90.00
#
_symmetry.space_group_name_H-M   'P 1'
#
loop_
_entity.id
_entity.type
_entity.pdbx_description
1 polymer ?
#
loop_
_entity_poly.entity_id
_entity_poly.type
_entity_poly.pdbx_seq_one_letter_code
_entity_poly.pdbx_strand_id
1 'polypeptide(L)'
;MCKFVLKCTSLLVIVLLLCSCSNIKNGSFNNHSNRTKCITIYGDYKCAYCKKIENTIVPKLKKDYIKKDKAEVNFVNLGFLGKDSIKAGRAALAVKLISDKEYLKFNHLIFNEQPKNSHKIWITNRLLDKQIDKLNLNDEEIKKVKKMYKEKDSKAWEMANDDKKVAKKKKVKKVPLVYINGEKVKNPYKYKEYQRILDKKTS
;
A
#
# COMPACT_ATOMS: atom_id res chain seq x y z
N MET A 1 -17.48 -45.61 55.92
CA MET A 1 -18.93 -45.31 55.97
C MET A 1 -19.16 -44.05 55.17
N CYS A 2 -20.19 -44.02 54.44
CA CYS A 2 -20.77 -43.00 53.59
C CYS A 2 -20.28 -42.96 52.18
N LYS A 3 -21.06 -43.62 51.33
CA LYS A 3 -21.02 -43.57 49.86
C LYS A 3 -21.61 -42.25 49.38
N PHE A 4 -20.91 -41.51 48.55
CA PHE A 4 -21.54 -40.43 47.76
C PHE A 4 -21.50 -40.80 46.30
N VAL A 5 -22.69 -41.06 45.78
CA VAL A 5 -22.99 -41.33 44.40
C VAL A 5 -22.95 -39.98 43.66
N LEU A 6 -21.98 -39.78 42.80
CA LEU A 6 -21.93 -38.59 41.94
C LEU A 6 -22.62 -38.87 40.62
N LYS A 7 -23.77 -38.26 40.46
CA LYS A 7 -24.57 -38.29 39.23
C LYS A 7 -23.80 -37.61 38.09
N CYS A 8 -23.58 -38.37 37.06
CA CYS A 8 -23.05 -37.93 35.80
C CYS A 8 -24.14 -37.12 35.03
N THR A 9 -24.10 -35.80 35.11
CA THR A 9 -24.92 -34.95 34.25
C THR A 9 -24.11 -34.64 33.02
N SER A 10 -24.53 -35.24 31.90
CA SER A 10 -24.04 -34.98 30.56
C SER A 10 -24.29 -33.51 30.17
N LEU A 11 -23.27 -32.67 30.30
CA LEU A 11 -23.32 -31.30 29.78
C LEU A 11 -22.92 -31.33 28.32
N LEU A 12 -23.93 -31.31 27.47
CA LEU A 12 -23.80 -31.18 26.02
C LEU A 12 -23.20 -29.80 25.72
N VAL A 13 -21.86 -29.74 25.60
CA VAL A 13 -21.18 -28.53 25.16
C VAL A 13 -21.42 -28.39 23.66
N ILE A 14 -22.40 -27.56 23.32
CA ILE A 14 -22.57 -27.05 21.96
C ILE A 14 -21.37 -26.18 21.68
N VAL A 15 -20.40 -26.75 20.98
CA VAL A 15 -19.29 -25.97 20.36
C VAL A 15 -19.91 -25.19 19.23
N LEU A 16 -20.35 -23.97 19.53
CA LEU A 16 -20.58 -22.94 18.53
C LEU A 16 -19.24 -22.67 17.85
N LEU A 17 -19.06 -23.32 16.69
CA LEU A 17 -18.04 -22.93 15.73
C LEU A 17 -18.35 -21.49 15.30
N LEU A 18 -17.86 -20.54 16.11
CA LEU A 18 -17.68 -19.17 15.66
C LEU A 18 -16.67 -19.23 14.52
N CYS A 19 -17.20 -19.27 13.32
CA CYS A 19 -16.45 -18.97 12.11
C CYS A 19 -15.98 -17.51 12.24
N SER A 20 -14.91 -17.32 13.02
CA SER A 20 -14.18 -16.06 13.01
C SER A 20 -13.59 -15.93 11.61
N CYS A 21 -14.32 -15.25 10.75
CA CYS A 21 -13.68 -14.54 9.64
C CYS A 21 -12.66 -13.62 10.28
N SER A 22 -11.45 -14.14 10.50
CA SER A 22 -10.29 -13.32 10.82
C SER A 22 -10.11 -12.40 9.62
N ASN A 23 -10.74 -11.22 9.72
CA ASN A 23 -10.36 -10.07 8.95
C ASN A 23 -8.86 -9.87 9.20
N ILE A 24 -8.05 -10.41 8.29
CA ILE A 24 -6.67 -9.99 8.15
C ILE A 24 -6.79 -8.49 7.84
N LYS A 25 -6.68 -7.67 8.88
CA LYS A 25 -6.52 -6.23 8.77
C LYS A 25 -5.17 -5.97 8.13
N ASN A 26 -5.13 -6.16 6.80
CA ASN A 26 -4.03 -5.68 5.99
C ASN A 26 -4.01 -4.17 6.13
N GLY A 27 -2.89 -3.66 6.60
CA GLY A 27 -2.46 -2.28 6.68
C GLY A 27 -3.56 -1.22 6.71
N SER A 28 -3.57 -0.43 7.77
CA SER A 28 -4.45 0.70 8.07
C SER A 28 -5.06 1.40 6.83
N PHE A 29 -6.16 0.84 6.32
CA PHE A 29 -7.06 1.59 5.46
C PHE A 29 -8.05 2.26 6.39
N ASN A 30 -7.91 3.58 6.57
CA ASN A 30 -8.91 4.38 7.24
C ASN A 30 -10.29 4.09 6.63
N ASN A 31 -11.31 4.02 7.47
CA ASN A 31 -12.72 3.90 7.12
C ASN A 31 -13.17 5.10 6.26
N HIS A 32 -12.69 5.16 5.01
CA HIS A 32 -13.31 6.00 4.00
C HIS A 32 -14.63 5.34 3.58
N SER A 33 -15.67 6.15 3.51
CA SER A 33 -17.04 5.75 3.21
C SER A 33 -17.10 4.66 2.14
N ASN A 34 -18.08 3.76 2.18
CA ASN A 34 -18.37 2.68 1.23
C ASN A 34 -18.44 3.10 -0.27
N ARG A 35 -18.17 4.37 -0.58
CA ARG A 35 -18.22 4.99 -1.92
C ARG A 35 -16.86 5.21 -2.57
N THR A 36 -15.75 5.24 -1.81
CA THR A 36 -14.41 5.51 -2.35
C THR A 36 -13.78 4.26 -2.92
N LYS A 37 -13.44 4.27 -4.20
CA LYS A 37 -12.82 3.10 -4.87
C LYS A 37 -11.32 3.05 -4.60
N CYS A 38 -10.82 1.87 -4.26
CA CYS A 38 -9.40 1.65 -3.98
C CYS A 38 -8.66 1.18 -5.24
N ILE A 39 -7.69 1.97 -5.70
CA ILE A 39 -6.78 1.66 -6.80
C ILE A 39 -5.48 1.13 -6.20
N THR A 40 -5.20 -0.15 -6.36
CA THR A 40 -3.95 -0.77 -5.90
C THR A 40 -2.99 -0.96 -7.07
N ILE A 41 -1.84 -0.31 -6.99
CA ILE A 41 -0.75 -0.44 -7.98
C ILE A 41 0.36 -1.27 -7.36
N TYR A 42 0.52 -2.51 -7.81
CA TYR A 42 1.69 -3.33 -7.48
C TYR A 42 2.84 -2.90 -8.39
N GLY A 43 3.91 -2.43 -7.79
CA GLY A 43 5.01 -1.84 -8.53
C GLY A 43 6.36 -1.99 -7.83
N ASP A 44 7.34 -1.30 -8.37
CA ASP A 44 8.68 -1.17 -7.81
C ASP A 44 9.24 0.20 -8.17
N TYR A 45 9.83 0.92 -7.23
CA TYR A 45 10.38 2.26 -7.47
C TYR A 45 11.52 2.26 -8.50
N LYS A 46 12.11 1.12 -8.79
CA LYS A 46 13.15 0.98 -9.82
C LYS A 46 12.59 0.56 -11.18
N CYS A 47 11.29 0.33 -11.29
CA CYS A 47 10.66 -0.11 -12.53
C CYS A 47 10.31 1.09 -13.44
N ALA A 48 10.92 1.17 -14.62
CA ALA A 48 10.66 2.22 -15.61
C ALA A 48 9.19 2.22 -16.10
N TYR A 49 8.58 1.04 -16.17
CA TYR A 49 7.17 0.90 -16.55
C TYR A 49 6.22 1.39 -15.45
N CYS A 50 6.62 1.30 -14.18
CA CYS A 50 5.88 1.90 -13.07
C CYS A 50 5.98 3.44 -13.09
N LYS A 51 7.18 3.98 -13.39
CA LYS A 51 7.37 5.42 -13.64
C LYS A 51 6.46 5.92 -14.77
N LYS A 52 6.26 5.13 -15.82
CA LYS A 52 5.34 5.51 -16.92
C LYS A 52 3.91 5.69 -16.40
N ILE A 53 3.40 4.78 -15.55
CA ILE A 53 2.05 4.92 -14.94
C ILE A 53 2.02 6.17 -14.06
N GLU A 54 3.02 6.36 -13.21
CA GLU A 54 3.09 7.52 -12.33
C GLU A 54 2.99 8.83 -13.12
N ASN A 55 3.69 8.93 -14.25
CA ASN A 55 3.74 10.17 -15.03
C ASN A 55 2.56 10.37 -15.99
N THR A 56 1.87 9.30 -16.41
CA THR A 56 0.82 9.42 -17.43
C THR A 56 -0.58 9.12 -16.97
N ILE A 57 -0.72 8.29 -15.95
CA ILE A 57 -2.02 7.83 -15.43
C ILE A 57 -2.37 8.50 -14.10
N VAL A 58 -1.45 8.47 -13.12
CA VAL A 58 -1.70 8.99 -11.77
C VAL A 58 -2.14 10.46 -11.78
N PRO A 59 -1.58 11.38 -12.62
CA PRO A 59 -2.05 12.75 -12.68
C PRO A 59 -3.52 12.89 -13.13
N LYS A 60 -3.95 12.04 -14.07
CA LYS A 60 -5.35 12.00 -14.53
C LYS A 60 -6.27 11.46 -13.44
N LEU A 61 -5.87 10.37 -12.78
CA LEU A 61 -6.61 9.83 -11.63
C LEU A 61 -6.74 10.87 -10.51
N LYS A 62 -5.65 11.60 -10.23
CA LYS A 62 -5.66 12.67 -9.23
C LYS A 62 -6.66 13.76 -9.57
N LYS A 63 -6.70 14.21 -10.83
CA LYS A 63 -7.62 15.25 -11.31
C LYS A 63 -9.08 14.79 -11.28
N ASP A 64 -9.35 13.59 -11.81
CA ASP A 64 -10.71 13.19 -12.15
C ASP A 64 -11.43 12.45 -11.01
N TYR A 65 -10.66 11.77 -10.11
CA TYR A 65 -11.23 10.92 -9.06
C TYR A 65 -10.72 11.24 -7.66
N ILE A 66 -9.39 11.37 -7.46
CA ILE A 66 -8.83 11.45 -6.09
C ILE A 66 -9.18 12.77 -5.44
N LYS A 67 -9.03 13.90 -6.14
CA LYS A 67 -9.41 15.24 -5.64
C LYS A 67 -10.92 15.39 -5.38
N LYS A 68 -11.73 14.45 -5.84
CA LYS A 68 -13.18 14.41 -5.68
C LYS A 68 -13.61 13.33 -4.69
N ASP A 69 -12.69 12.78 -3.94
CA ASP A 69 -12.90 11.69 -2.96
C ASP A 69 -13.62 10.45 -3.53
N LYS A 70 -13.54 10.24 -4.86
CA LYS A 70 -14.13 9.10 -5.56
C LYS A 70 -13.22 7.87 -5.59
N ALA A 71 -11.91 8.08 -5.48
CA ALA A 71 -10.92 7.01 -5.44
C ALA A 71 -9.70 7.40 -4.60
N GLU A 72 -9.03 6.38 -4.08
CA GLU A 72 -7.71 6.47 -3.46
C GLU A 72 -6.70 5.61 -4.20
N VAL A 73 -5.41 5.96 -4.15
CA VAL A 73 -4.33 5.19 -4.76
C VAL A 73 -3.41 4.65 -3.68
N ASN A 74 -3.20 3.33 -3.73
CA ASN A 74 -2.22 2.63 -2.91
C ASN A 74 -1.16 2.02 -3.82
N PHE A 75 0.10 2.39 -3.59
CA PHE A 75 1.24 1.80 -4.27
C PHE A 75 1.88 0.75 -3.36
N VAL A 76 1.79 -0.51 -3.77
CA VAL A 76 2.38 -1.66 -3.07
C VAL A 76 3.75 -1.92 -3.67
N ASN A 77 4.81 -1.57 -2.94
CA ASN A 77 6.18 -1.72 -3.42
C ASN A 77 6.70 -3.13 -3.20
N LEU A 78 6.98 -3.85 -4.26
CA LEU A 78 7.46 -5.23 -4.18
C LEU A 78 8.93 -5.35 -3.80
N GLY A 79 9.74 -4.35 -4.14
CA GLY A 79 11.14 -4.26 -3.75
C GLY A 79 12.03 -5.39 -4.29
N PHE A 80 11.66 -6.01 -5.44
CA PHE A 80 12.44 -7.12 -6.00
C PHE A 80 13.49 -6.66 -7.02
N LEU A 81 13.43 -5.43 -7.50
CA LEU A 81 14.41 -4.87 -8.42
C LEU A 81 15.65 -4.28 -7.73
N GLY A 82 15.70 -4.31 -6.41
CA GLY A 82 16.86 -3.90 -5.64
C GLY A 82 16.56 -3.60 -4.18
N LYS A 83 17.58 -3.79 -3.33
CA LYS A 83 17.45 -3.51 -1.88
C LYS A 83 17.14 -2.04 -1.59
N ASP A 84 17.57 -1.16 -2.45
CA ASP A 84 17.32 0.29 -2.36
C ASP A 84 15.85 0.63 -2.67
N SER A 85 15.16 -0.11 -3.53
CA SER A 85 13.71 0.02 -3.73
C SER A 85 12.92 -0.21 -2.43
N ILE A 86 13.38 -1.15 -1.59
CA ILE A 86 12.74 -1.41 -0.30
C ILE A 86 12.80 -0.18 0.61
N LYS A 87 13.91 0.57 0.59
CA LYS A 87 14.04 1.82 1.35
C LYS A 87 13.01 2.86 0.90
N ALA A 88 12.82 3.01 -0.42
CA ALA A 88 11.80 3.92 -0.94
C ALA A 88 10.39 3.51 -0.48
N GLY A 89 10.06 2.21 -0.51
CA GLY A 89 8.80 1.70 0.01
C GLY A 89 8.56 2.07 1.48
N ARG A 90 9.59 1.90 2.34
CA ARG A 90 9.50 2.30 3.76
C ARG A 90 9.29 3.79 3.91
N ALA A 91 10.03 4.61 3.15
CA ALA A 91 9.90 6.06 3.20
C ALA A 91 8.50 6.52 2.76
N ALA A 92 7.97 5.94 1.68
CA ALA A 92 6.62 6.22 1.21
C ALA A 92 5.56 5.85 2.25
N LEU A 93 5.70 4.69 2.90
CA LEU A 93 4.77 4.25 3.95
C LEU A 93 4.90 5.12 5.21
N ALA A 94 6.12 5.58 5.56
CA ALA A 94 6.31 6.54 6.65
C ALA A 94 5.62 7.87 6.35
N VAL A 95 5.73 8.39 5.12
CA VAL A 95 4.99 9.58 4.69
C VAL A 95 3.49 9.33 4.78
N LYS A 96 3.00 8.20 4.28
CA LYS A 96 1.58 7.84 4.31
C LYS A 96 1.00 7.82 5.72
N LEU A 97 1.75 7.29 6.69
CA LEU A 97 1.36 7.24 8.10
C LEU A 97 1.24 8.63 8.75
N ILE A 98 1.89 9.64 8.19
CA ILE A 98 1.83 11.03 8.68
C ILE A 98 0.82 11.84 7.86
N SER A 99 0.82 11.67 6.52
CA SER A 99 -0.04 12.43 5.62
C SER A 99 -0.35 11.66 4.34
N ASP A 100 -1.58 11.17 4.21
CA ASP A 100 -2.06 10.55 2.95
C ASP A 100 -2.00 11.52 1.77
N LYS A 101 -2.19 12.82 2.04
CA LYS A 101 -2.13 13.86 1.01
C LYS A 101 -0.74 14.00 0.41
N GLU A 102 0.31 13.92 1.23
CA GLU A 102 1.69 14.06 0.81
C GLU A 102 2.26 12.75 0.27
N TYR A 103 1.63 11.62 0.54
CA TYR A 103 2.04 10.29 0.04
C TYR A 103 2.14 10.23 -1.49
N LEU A 104 1.12 10.69 -2.21
CA LEU A 104 1.16 10.68 -3.68
C LEU A 104 2.20 11.66 -4.23
N LYS A 105 2.43 12.79 -3.57
CA LYS A 105 3.48 13.73 -3.93
C LYS A 105 4.86 13.10 -3.74
N PHE A 106 5.08 12.39 -2.64
CA PHE A 106 6.33 11.68 -2.37
C PHE A 106 6.61 10.62 -3.43
N ASN A 107 5.62 9.79 -3.77
CA ASN A 107 5.75 8.79 -4.83
C ASN A 107 6.20 9.43 -6.15
N HIS A 108 5.54 10.52 -6.54
CA HIS A 108 5.89 11.27 -7.75
C HIS A 108 7.33 11.79 -7.72
N LEU A 109 7.76 12.37 -6.59
CA LEU A 109 9.11 12.86 -6.42
C LEU A 109 10.15 11.75 -6.59
N ILE A 110 9.93 10.58 -5.98
CA ILE A 110 10.86 9.45 -6.10
C ILE A 110 10.92 8.90 -7.52
N PHE A 111 9.79 8.72 -8.19
CA PHE A 111 9.79 8.25 -9.59
C PHE A 111 10.48 9.23 -10.54
N ASN A 112 10.40 10.54 -10.29
CA ASN A 112 11.08 11.54 -11.11
C ASN A 112 12.61 11.48 -10.98
N GLU A 113 13.12 11.10 -9.82
CA GLU A 113 14.57 10.90 -9.61
C GLU A 113 15.11 9.61 -10.25
N GLN A 114 14.26 8.74 -10.78
CA GLN A 114 14.68 7.49 -11.39
C GLN A 114 15.59 7.73 -12.62
N PRO A 115 16.88 7.30 -12.57
CA PRO A 115 17.83 7.49 -13.66
C PRO A 115 17.48 6.61 -14.87
N LYS A 116 18.06 6.92 -16.05
CA LYS A 116 17.93 6.08 -17.25
C LYS A 116 18.36 4.63 -16.97
N ASN A 117 19.46 4.44 -16.24
CA ASN A 117 19.91 3.12 -15.77
C ASN A 117 19.51 2.93 -14.31
N SER A 118 18.29 2.45 -14.06
CA SER A 118 17.75 2.23 -12.72
C SER A 118 18.21 0.92 -12.07
N HIS A 119 19.00 0.07 -12.76
CA HIS A 119 19.49 -1.19 -12.18
C HIS A 119 20.55 -0.97 -11.11
N LYS A 120 21.38 0.09 -11.23
CA LYS A 120 22.35 0.47 -10.22
C LYS A 120 21.64 0.98 -8.96
N ILE A 121 22.34 0.95 -7.82
CA ILE A 121 21.85 1.57 -6.57
C ILE A 121 21.81 3.08 -6.77
N TRP A 122 20.65 3.68 -6.59
CA TRP A 122 20.45 5.12 -6.68
C TRP A 122 19.57 5.70 -5.57
N ILE A 123 18.73 4.86 -4.95
CA ILE A 123 17.87 5.28 -3.84
C ILE A 123 18.67 5.23 -2.54
N THR A 124 19.25 6.38 -2.17
CA THR A 124 20.01 6.56 -0.94
C THR A 124 19.18 7.23 0.14
N ASN A 125 19.59 7.12 1.41
CA ASN A 125 18.95 7.89 2.49
C ASN A 125 19.01 9.39 2.22
N ARG A 126 20.14 9.91 1.69
CA ARG A 126 20.29 11.31 1.31
C ARG A 126 19.24 11.74 0.29
N LEU A 127 18.99 10.91 -0.74
CA LEU A 127 17.96 11.20 -1.73
C LEU A 127 16.57 11.22 -1.08
N LEU A 128 16.24 10.20 -0.29
CA LEU A 128 14.94 10.10 0.38
C LEU A 128 14.71 11.29 1.32
N ASP A 129 15.70 11.63 2.14
CA ASP A 129 15.62 12.79 3.05
C ASP A 129 15.37 14.08 2.27
N LYS A 130 16.09 14.29 1.16
CA LYS A 130 15.90 15.46 0.27
C LYS A 130 14.49 15.51 -0.33
N GLN A 131 13.89 14.37 -0.68
CA GLN A 131 12.53 14.37 -1.21
C GLN A 131 11.47 14.55 -0.11
N ILE A 132 11.72 14.05 1.09
CA ILE A 132 10.86 14.28 2.26
C ILE A 132 10.82 15.78 2.60
N ASP A 133 11.98 16.49 2.53
CA ASP A 133 12.06 17.92 2.80
C ASP A 133 11.26 18.80 1.83
N LYS A 134 10.85 18.26 0.67
CA LYS A 134 9.99 18.97 -0.31
C LYS A 134 8.48 18.81 -0.05
N LEU A 135 8.10 17.99 0.94
CA LEU A 135 6.72 17.77 1.31
C LEU A 135 6.17 18.94 2.12
N ASN A 136 4.87 19.12 2.07
CA ASN A 136 4.19 20.12 2.88
C ASN A 136 3.87 19.54 4.27
N LEU A 137 4.94 19.30 5.03
CA LEU A 137 4.95 18.79 6.40
C LEU A 137 5.69 19.78 7.29
N ASN A 138 5.32 19.85 8.57
CA ASN A 138 6.09 20.64 9.53
C ASN A 138 7.39 19.92 9.94
N ASP A 139 8.29 20.64 10.64
CA ASP A 139 9.60 20.10 10.99
C ASP A 139 9.55 18.85 11.88
N GLU A 140 8.57 18.74 12.77
CA GLU A 140 8.36 17.54 13.59
C GLU A 140 7.92 16.36 12.76
N GLU A 141 6.98 16.55 11.86
CA GLU A 141 6.50 15.52 10.93
C GLU A 141 7.64 15.03 10.02
N ILE A 142 8.45 15.95 9.48
CA ILE A 142 9.64 15.63 8.69
C ILE A 142 10.61 14.76 9.49
N LYS A 143 10.96 15.18 10.72
CA LYS A 143 11.83 14.40 11.63
C LYS A 143 11.25 13.00 11.89
N LYS A 144 9.95 12.92 12.16
CA LYS A 144 9.25 11.67 12.44
C LYS A 144 9.26 10.73 11.23
N VAL A 145 8.99 11.23 10.02
CA VAL A 145 9.06 10.46 8.78
C VAL A 145 10.47 9.92 8.56
N LYS A 146 11.50 10.81 8.65
CA LYS A 146 12.90 10.44 8.45
C LYS A 146 13.41 9.42 9.47
N LYS A 147 12.96 9.49 10.72
CA LYS A 147 13.25 8.49 11.75
C LYS A 147 12.57 7.16 11.40
N MET A 148 11.27 7.18 11.14
CA MET A 148 10.44 6.00 10.96
C MET A 148 10.90 5.10 9.81
N TYR A 149 11.27 5.65 8.65
CA TYR A 149 11.69 4.80 7.52
C TYR A 149 13.09 4.19 7.71
N LYS A 150 13.93 4.77 8.59
CA LYS A 150 15.28 4.29 8.92
C LYS A 150 15.28 3.28 10.06
N GLU A 151 14.35 3.44 11.01
CA GLU A 151 14.29 2.66 12.24
C GLU A 151 13.72 1.25 11.96
N LYS A 152 14.52 0.24 12.31
CA LYS A 152 14.11 -1.16 12.21
C LYS A 152 12.91 -1.40 13.15
N ASP A 153 12.00 -2.26 12.71
CA ASP A 153 10.79 -2.63 13.46
C ASP A 153 9.77 -1.48 13.68
N SER A 154 9.97 -0.34 12.99
CA SER A 154 8.98 0.72 12.92
C SER A 154 7.72 0.27 12.15
N LYS A 155 6.60 0.99 12.33
CA LYS A 155 5.36 0.70 11.60
C LYS A 155 5.54 0.70 10.07
N ALA A 156 6.36 1.61 9.54
CA ALA A 156 6.67 1.64 8.11
C ALA A 156 7.45 0.39 7.64
N TRP A 157 8.30 -0.18 8.51
CA TRP A 157 9.01 -1.42 8.21
C TRP A 157 8.08 -2.63 8.22
N GLU A 158 7.16 -2.72 9.19
CA GLU A 158 6.14 -3.77 9.24
C GLU A 158 5.30 -3.75 7.96
N MET A 159 4.76 -2.58 7.60
CA MET A 159 3.94 -2.41 6.40
C MET A 159 4.70 -2.78 5.12
N ALA A 160 5.98 -2.37 4.99
CA ALA A 160 6.80 -2.75 3.84
C ALA A 160 7.08 -4.26 3.76
N ASN A 161 7.16 -4.93 4.90
CA ASN A 161 7.29 -6.39 4.93
C ASN A 161 5.96 -7.07 4.55
N ASP A 162 4.83 -6.50 4.94
CA ASP A 162 3.51 -7.01 4.56
C ASP A 162 3.25 -6.83 3.07
N ASP A 163 3.67 -5.73 2.46
CA ASP A 163 3.65 -5.54 1.01
C ASP A 163 4.35 -6.69 0.28
N LYS A 164 5.52 -7.12 0.75
CA LYS A 164 6.24 -8.27 0.19
C LYS A 164 5.48 -9.58 0.38
N LYS A 165 4.89 -9.80 1.57
CA LYS A 165 4.09 -11.01 1.84
C LYS A 165 2.88 -11.06 0.91
N VAL A 166 2.18 -9.94 0.73
CA VAL A 166 1.04 -9.82 -0.18
C VAL A 166 1.45 -10.13 -1.61
N ALA A 167 2.57 -9.58 -2.09
CA ALA A 167 3.11 -9.86 -3.42
C ALA A 167 3.41 -11.35 -3.63
N LYS A 168 4.05 -11.98 -2.64
CA LYS A 168 4.35 -13.43 -2.65
C LYS A 168 3.06 -14.26 -2.66
N LYS A 169 2.10 -13.96 -1.79
CA LYS A 169 0.80 -14.65 -1.71
C LYS A 169 0.02 -14.54 -3.01
N LYS A 170 0.02 -13.37 -3.63
CA LYS A 170 -0.65 -13.12 -4.91
C LYS A 170 0.17 -13.57 -6.14
N LYS A 171 1.34 -14.18 -5.92
CA LYS A 171 2.25 -14.68 -6.98
C LYS A 171 2.54 -13.60 -8.04
N VAL A 172 2.71 -12.35 -7.62
CA VAL A 172 3.03 -11.23 -8.54
C VAL A 172 4.45 -11.41 -9.07
N LYS A 173 4.57 -11.75 -10.35
CA LYS A 173 5.87 -11.99 -11.03
C LYS A 173 6.30 -10.83 -11.93
N LYS A 174 5.40 -9.94 -12.28
CA LYS A 174 5.64 -8.81 -13.20
C LYS A 174 4.96 -7.56 -12.68
N VAL A 175 5.61 -6.43 -12.87
CA VAL A 175 5.07 -5.10 -12.54
C VAL A 175 5.13 -4.18 -13.75
N PRO A 176 4.26 -3.20 -13.85
CA PRO A 176 3.17 -2.91 -12.94
C PRO A 176 1.95 -3.84 -13.10
N LEU A 177 1.24 -4.13 -11.99
CA LEU A 177 -0.10 -4.71 -12.00
C LEU A 177 -1.04 -3.75 -11.27
N VAL A 178 -2.21 -3.51 -11.83
CA VAL A 178 -3.18 -2.59 -11.25
C VAL A 178 -4.52 -3.27 -11.05
N TYR A 179 -5.11 -3.02 -9.87
CA TYR A 179 -6.46 -3.47 -9.51
C TYR A 179 -7.27 -2.30 -8.98
N ILE A 180 -8.56 -2.30 -9.24
CA ILE A 180 -9.53 -1.35 -8.68
C ILE A 180 -10.62 -2.14 -7.99
N ASN A 181 -10.74 -2.05 -6.67
CA ASN A 181 -11.65 -2.86 -5.87
C ASN A 181 -11.57 -4.37 -6.20
N GLY A 182 -10.36 -4.88 -6.47
CA GLY A 182 -10.13 -6.28 -6.83
C GLY A 182 -10.31 -6.61 -8.32
N GLU A 183 -10.92 -5.75 -9.14
CA GLU A 183 -10.98 -5.93 -10.60
C GLU A 183 -9.66 -5.52 -11.25
N LYS A 184 -9.07 -6.42 -12.04
CA LYS A 184 -7.80 -6.16 -12.73
C LYS A 184 -7.96 -5.17 -13.87
N VAL A 185 -7.13 -4.15 -13.92
CA VAL A 185 -6.98 -3.25 -15.08
C VAL A 185 -6.24 -4.01 -16.18
N LYS A 186 -6.90 -4.27 -17.32
CA LYS A 186 -6.34 -5.08 -18.42
C LYS A 186 -5.08 -4.45 -19.02
N ASN A 187 -5.14 -3.17 -19.32
CA ASN A 187 -3.98 -2.42 -19.81
C ASN A 187 -3.71 -1.21 -18.90
N PRO A 188 -2.68 -1.28 -18.02
CA PRO A 188 -2.42 -0.23 -17.05
C PRO A 188 -1.89 1.08 -17.64
N TYR A 189 -1.63 1.13 -18.95
CA TYR A 189 -1.20 2.34 -19.67
C TYR A 189 -2.34 3.04 -20.42
N LYS A 190 -3.53 2.45 -20.45
CA LYS A 190 -4.72 3.03 -21.09
C LYS A 190 -5.66 3.60 -20.04
N TYR A 191 -5.77 4.93 -19.95
CA TYR A 191 -6.62 5.59 -18.96
C TYR A 191 -8.08 5.17 -19.03
N LYS A 192 -8.61 4.91 -20.23
CA LYS A 192 -10.00 4.40 -20.44
C LYS A 192 -10.30 3.11 -19.67
N GLU A 193 -9.30 2.25 -19.42
CA GLU A 193 -9.50 1.03 -18.63
C GLU A 193 -9.79 1.34 -17.16
N TYR A 194 -9.17 2.40 -16.63
CA TYR A 194 -9.47 2.88 -15.27
C TYR A 194 -10.86 3.49 -15.19
N GLN A 195 -11.21 4.37 -16.15
CA GLN A 195 -12.54 4.99 -16.21
C GLN A 195 -13.63 3.92 -16.28
N ARG A 196 -13.48 2.91 -17.15
CA ARG A 196 -14.44 1.80 -17.29
C ARG A 196 -14.76 1.13 -15.96
N ILE A 197 -13.77 0.97 -15.05
CA ILE A 197 -13.97 0.33 -13.75
C ILE A 197 -14.43 1.34 -12.71
N LEU A 198 -13.83 2.55 -12.73
CA LEU A 198 -14.15 3.60 -11.75
C LEU A 198 -15.56 4.17 -11.93
N ASP A 199 -16.08 4.21 -13.16
CA ASP A 199 -17.39 4.79 -13.45
C ASP A 199 -18.55 3.75 -13.36
N LYS A 200 -18.24 2.47 -13.14
CA LYS A 200 -19.28 1.48 -12.83
C LYS A 200 -20.03 1.89 -11.56
N LYS A 201 -21.36 2.01 -11.66
CA LYS A 201 -22.20 2.17 -10.48
C LYS A 201 -22.01 0.94 -9.58
N THR A 202 -21.75 1.16 -8.31
CA THR A 202 -21.83 0.10 -7.29
C THR A 202 -23.32 -0.23 -7.12
N SER A 203 -23.70 -1.42 -7.57
CA SER A 203 -25.02 -1.99 -7.30
C SER A 203 -25.18 -2.23 -5.82
#